data_ce70b1019675271dd41e2e28557a6bda
#
_entry.id   ce70b1019675271dd41e2e28557a6bda
#
_cell.length_a   1.000
_cell.length_b   1.000
_cell.length_c   1.000
_cell.angle_alpha   90.00
_cell.angle_beta   90.00
_cell.angle_gamma   90.00
#
_symmetry.space_group_name_H-M   'P 1'
#
loop_
_entity.id
_entity.type
_entity.pdbx_description
1 polymer ?
#
loop_
_entity_poly.entity_id
_entity_poly.type
_entity_poly.pdbx_seq_one_letter_code
_entity_poly.pdbx_strand_id
1 'polypeptide(L)'
;LGIDLGTTNSAMAIVEGGEPRVLENAEGARTTPSIVAVGKTGERIVGTLAKRQSVTNPLNTIFQIKRFIGHSYDEPEVQKDKHVVPFEMRKGDTGGVEVKMTEKWYRSEEISAMILGKMKQDAEAKLGEKITQAVITVPAYFNDDQRSATKAAGQIAGLEVLRIIN
;
A
#
# COMPACT_ATOMS: atom_id res chain seq x y z
N LEU A 1 10.50 -5.16 -11.41
CA LEU A 1 10.12 -5.50 -10.03
C LEU A 1 8.71 -6.07 -10.00
N GLY A 2 8.55 -7.25 -9.45
CA GLY A 2 7.25 -7.83 -9.17
C GLY A 2 6.81 -7.48 -7.76
N ILE A 3 5.57 -7.04 -7.59
CA ILE A 3 5.04 -6.65 -6.28
C ILE A 3 3.70 -7.34 -6.05
N ASP A 4 3.59 -7.99 -4.90
CA ASP A 4 2.32 -8.45 -4.37
C ASP A 4 1.91 -7.47 -3.25
N LEU A 5 0.99 -6.59 -3.57
CA LEU A 5 0.46 -5.60 -2.62
C LEU A 5 -0.70 -6.24 -1.87
N GLY A 6 -0.39 -6.86 -0.74
CA GLY A 6 -1.37 -7.61 0.05
C GLY A 6 -2.17 -6.75 1.02
N THR A 7 -3.26 -7.32 1.54
CA THR A 7 -4.10 -6.64 2.54
C THR A 7 -3.34 -6.49 3.87
N THR A 8 -2.65 -7.51 4.29
CA THR A 8 -1.92 -7.54 5.56
C THR A 8 -0.43 -7.33 5.37
N ASN A 9 0.14 -8.04 4.38
CA ASN A 9 1.57 -7.96 4.07
C ASN A 9 1.78 -7.85 2.57
N SER A 10 2.87 -7.20 2.20
CA SER A 10 3.28 -7.07 0.81
C SER A 10 4.63 -7.74 0.61
N ALA A 11 4.90 -8.19 -0.61
CA ALA A 11 6.15 -8.83 -0.97
C ALA A 11 6.64 -8.34 -2.33
N MET A 12 7.92 -8.45 -2.58
CA MET A 12 8.52 -8.05 -3.85
C MET A 12 9.55 -9.07 -4.31
N ALA A 13 9.70 -9.18 -5.63
CA ALA A 13 10.60 -10.13 -6.25
C ALA A 13 11.15 -9.60 -7.57
N ILE A 14 12.26 -10.17 -7.98
CA ILE A 14 12.85 -9.94 -9.31
C ILE A 14 13.11 -11.29 -9.97
N VAL A 15 13.32 -11.25 -11.27
CA VAL A 15 13.86 -12.41 -12.00
C VAL A 15 15.34 -12.14 -12.24
N GLU A 16 16.19 -13.04 -11.77
CA GLU A 16 17.64 -12.93 -11.88
C GLU A 16 18.18 -14.24 -12.41
N GLY A 17 18.87 -14.20 -13.55
CA GLY A 17 19.40 -15.40 -14.19
C GLY A 17 18.31 -16.41 -14.59
N GLY A 18 17.11 -15.94 -14.94
CA GLY A 18 15.96 -16.78 -15.27
C GLY A 18 15.19 -17.34 -14.07
N GLU A 19 15.66 -17.06 -12.85
CA GLU A 19 15.02 -17.55 -11.62
C GLU A 19 14.36 -16.41 -10.83
N PRO A 20 13.13 -16.59 -10.35
CA PRO A 20 12.50 -15.61 -9.47
C PRO A 20 13.19 -15.62 -8.10
N ARG A 21 13.39 -14.43 -7.56
CA ARG A 21 14.00 -14.25 -6.23
C ARG A 21 13.21 -13.21 -5.45
N VAL A 22 12.70 -13.60 -4.27
CA VAL A 22 12.06 -12.68 -3.35
C VAL A 22 13.14 -11.78 -2.73
N LEU A 23 12.89 -10.47 -2.73
CA LEU A 23 13.78 -9.49 -2.13
C LEU A 23 13.42 -9.24 -0.67
N GLU A 24 14.44 -9.14 0.17
CA GLU A 24 14.26 -8.69 1.54
C GLU A 24 14.12 -7.17 1.58
N ASN A 25 13.32 -6.68 2.52
CA ASN A 25 13.19 -5.26 2.78
C ASN A 25 14.39 -4.73 3.58
N ALA A 26 14.35 -3.43 3.93
CA ALA A 26 15.44 -2.80 4.69
C ALA A 26 15.62 -3.41 6.08
N GLU A 27 14.59 -4.03 6.63
CA GLU A 27 14.61 -4.69 7.94
C GLU A 27 15.03 -6.17 7.86
N GLY A 28 15.38 -6.65 6.68
CA GLY A 28 15.83 -8.04 6.47
C GLY A 28 14.70 -9.05 6.38
N ALA A 29 13.46 -8.62 6.20
CA ALA A 29 12.30 -9.51 6.08
C ALA A 29 11.85 -9.65 4.63
N ARG A 30 11.27 -10.80 4.29
CA ARG A 30 10.73 -11.08 2.95
C ARG A 30 9.36 -10.48 2.72
N THR A 31 8.67 -10.09 3.79
CA THR A 31 7.39 -9.40 3.69
C THR A 31 7.45 -8.09 4.46
N THR A 32 6.67 -7.12 3.98
CA THR A 32 6.54 -5.81 4.60
C THR A 32 5.08 -5.65 5.02
N PRO A 33 4.80 -5.37 6.30
CA PRO A 33 3.43 -5.08 6.71
C PRO A 33 2.84 -3.93 5.89
N SER A 34 1.64 -4.14 5.37
CA SER A 34 0.92 -3.14 4.55
C SER A 34 0.29 -2.09 5.44
N ILE A 35 1.12 -1.40 6.21
CA ILE A 35 0.71 -0.45 7.26
C ILE A 35 1.50 0.84 7.10
N VAL A 36 0.79 1.96 7.18
CA VAL A 36 1.35 3.31 7.10
C VAL A 36 0.95 4.08 8.34
N ALA A 37 1.88 4.80 8.92
CA ALA A 37 1.61 5.63 10.10
C ALA A 37 2.37 6.95 10.00
N VAL A 38 1.94 7.90 10.81
CA VAL A 38 2.71 9.14 11.07
C VAL A 38 3.16 9.09 12.51
N GLY A 39 4.46 9.23 12.72
CA GLY A 39 5.06 9.22 14.04
C GLY A 39 4.83 10.50 14.81
N LYS A 40 5.28 10.51 16.08
CA LYS A 40 5.08 11.65 16.99
C LYS A 40 5.75 12.94 16.51
N THR A 41 6.83 12.81 15.73
CA THR A 41 7.57 13.96 15.19
C THR A 41 7.13 14.32 13.78
N GLY A 42 6.03 13.74 13.30
CA GLY A 42 5.45 14.04 12.00
C GLY A 42 6.03 13.25 10.83
N GLU A 43 6.95 12.34 11.07
CA GLU A 43 7.52 11.50 10.04
C GLU A 43 6.57 10.39 9.60
N ARG A 44 6.55 10.13 8.31
CA ARG A 44 5.80 9.00 7.75
C ARG A 44 6.63 7.73 7.89
N ILE A 45 6.02 6.70 8.41
CA ILE A 45 6.64 5.39 8.57
C ILE A 45 5.76 4.31 7.92
N VAL A 46 6.39 3.31 7.34
CA VAL A 46 5.72 2.23 6.62
C VAL A 46 6.32 0.89 7.04
N GLY A 47 5.47 -0.11 7.16
CA GLY A 47 5.91 -1.47 7.43
C GLY A 47 6.00 -1.79 8.91
N THR A 48 7.05 -2.48 9.31
CA THR A 48 7.20 -3.01 10.68
C THR A 48 7.14 -1.94 11.76
N LEU A 49 7.78 -0.80 11.55
CA LEU A 49 7.76 0.30 12.53
C LEU A 49 6.36 0.88 12.67
N ALA A 50 5.64 1.01 11.56
CA ALA A 50 4.24 1.47 11.59
C ALA A 50 3.37 0.47 12.34
N LYS A 51 3.57 -0.82 12.13
CA LYS A 51 2.83 -1.87 12.82
C LYS A 51 3.05 -1.81 14.33
N ARG A 52 4.30 -1.62 14.76
CA ARG A 52 4.63 -1.51 16.19
C ARG A 52 3.93 -0.32 16.84
N GLN A 53 3.78 0.78 16.12
CA GLN A 53 3.15 1.99 16.60
C GLN A 53 1.62 1.89 16.67
N SER A 54 1.01 0.90 16.04
CA SER A 54 -0.46 0.77 15.96
C SER A 54 -1.12 0.66 17.33
N VAL A 55 -0.43 0.12 18.31
CA VAL A 55 -0.93 -0.03 19.69
C VAL A 55 -0.98 1.31 20.42
N THR A 56 0.03 2.16 20.21
CA THR A 56 0.18 3.43 20.95
C THR A 56 -0.39 4.63 20.18
N ASN A 57 -0.61 4.48 18.88
CA ASN A 57 -1.09 5.57 18.02
C ASN A 57 -2.08 5.04 16.96
N PRO A 58 -3.18 4.40 17.39
CA PRO A 58 -4.10 3.74 16.44
C PRO A 58 -4.83 4.70 15.52
N LEU A 59 -5.09 5.94 15.94
CA LEU A 59 -5.81 6.91 15.11
C LEU A 59 -5.00 7.38 13.89
N ASN A 60 -3.67 7.26 13.93
CA ASN A 60 -2.78 7.70 12.87
C ASN A 60 -2.01 6.53 12.25
N THR A 61 -2.57 5.34 12.32
CA THR A 61 -2.00 4.14 11.72
C THR A 61 -3.03 3.49 10.82
N ILE A 62 -2.72 3.50 9.51
CA ILE A 62 -3.63 2.96 8.49
C ILE A 62 -3.20 1.56 8.12
N PHE A 63 -4.13 0.62 8.16
CA PHE A 63 -3.91 -0.77 7.79
C PHE A 63 -5.08 -1.28 6.96
N GLN A 64 -4.88 -2.38 6.24
CA GLN A 64 -5.91 -3.01 5.41
C GLN A 64 -6.50 -2.08 4.34
N ILE A 65 -5.70 -1.14 3.84
CA ILE A 65 -6.18 -0.18 2.84
C ILE A 65 -6.66 -0.86 1.55
N LYS A 66 -6.15 -2.05 1.27
CA LYS A 66 -6.57 -2.83 0.09
C LYS A 66 -8.07 -3.14 0.09
N ARG A 67 -8.69 -3.18 1.26
CA ARG A 67 -10.14 -3.39 1.37
C ARG A 67 -10.95 -2.22 0.83
N PHE A 68 -10.33 -1.05 0.73
CA PHE A 68 -11.01 0.19 0.34
C PHE A 68 -10.61 0.68 -1.04
N ILE A 69 -9.46 0.25 -1.56
CA ILE A 69 -8.96 0.73 -2.84
C ILE A 69 -9.91 0.38 -3.98
N GLY A 70 -10.27 1.37 -4.80
CA GLY A 70 -11.18 1.17 -5.93
C GLY A 70 -12.65 1.00 -5.54
N HIS A 71 -12.98 1.10 -4.25
CA HIS A 71 -14.36 1.02 -3.77
C HIS A 71 -14.96 2.40 -3.58
N SER A 72 -16.27 2.50 -3.79
CA SER A 72 -17.05 3.69 -3.42
C SER A 72 -17.29 3.69 -1.91
N TYR A 73 -17.22 4.87 -1.30
CA TYR A 73 -17.44 5.03 0.14
C TYR A 73 -18.82 4.49 0.58
N ASP A 74 -19.83 4.65 -0.27
CA ASP A 74 -21.21 4.27 0.05
C ASP A 74 -21.51 2.77 -0.08
N GLU A 75 -20.52 1.97 -0.54
CA GLU A 75 -20.72 0.53 -0.64
C GLU A 75 -20.94 -0.09 0.73
N PRO A 76 -21.89 -1.04 0.87
CA PRO A 76 -22.21 -1.64 2.16
C PRO A 76 -21.02 -2.25 2.90
N GLU A 77 -20.10 -2.89 2.16
CA GLU A 77 -18.90 -3.48 2.74
C GLU A 77 -17.98 -2.44 3.36
N VAL A 78 -17.83 -1.28 2.69
CA VAL A 78 -17.04 -0.16 3.20
C VAL A 78 -17.66 0.41 4.46
N GLN A 79 -18.99 0.60 4.45
CA GLN A 79 -19.69 1.11 5.61
C GLN A 79 -19.60 0.17 6.82
N LYS A 80 -19.59 -1.12 6.58
CA LYS A 80 -19.38 -2.13 7.61
C LYS A 80 -17.98 -2.05 8.19
N ASP A 81 -16.95 -2.02 7.32
CA ASP A 81 -15.54 -2.00 7.73
C ASP A 81 -15.17 -0.70 8.44
N LYS A 82 -15.87 0.40 8.12
CA LYS A 82 -15.68 1.69 8.78
C LYS A 82 -15.83 1.60 10.29
N HIS A 83 -16.70 0.74 10.77
CA HIS A 83 -16.96 0.60 12.20
C HIS A 83 -15.94 -0.26 12.95
N VAL A 84 -15.08 -0.99 12.23
CA VAL A 84 -14.08 -1.88 12.86
C VAL A 84 -12.66 -1.35 12.82
N VAL A 85 -12.41 -0.28 12.04
CA VAL A 85 -11.09 0.34 12.01
C VAL A 85 -11.04 1.53 12.95
N PRO A 86 -9.88 1.79 13.60
CA PRO A 86 -9.76 2.92 14.54
C PRO A 86 -9.54 4.27 13.86
N PHE A 87 -9.04 4.30 12.62
CA PHE A 87 -8.80 5.54 11.90
C PHE A 87 -10.09 6.08 11.28
N GLU A 88 -10.14 7.40 11.05
CA GLU A 88 -11.30 8.05 10.48
C GLU A 88 -11.35 7.89 8.96
N MET A 89 -12.55 7.73 8.44
CA MET A 89 -12.81 7.60 7.00
C MET A 89 -13.88 8.61 6.58
N ARG A 90 -13.79 9.06 5.33
CA ARG A 90 -14.80 9.92 4.72
C ARG A 90 -14.93 9.64 3.22
N LYS A 91 -16.02 10.16 2.64
CA LYS A 91 -16.23 10.12 1.19
C LYS A 91 -15.37 11.20 0.53
N GLY A 92 -14.57 10.82 -0.44
CA GLY A 92 -13.77 11.74 -1.23
C GLY A 92 -14.58 12.43 -2.34
N ASP A 93 -13.96 13.38 -3.02
CA ASP A 93 -14.61 14.18 -4.07
C ASP A 93 -15.14 13.35 -5.23
N THR A 94 -14.48 12.23 -5.53
CA THR A 94 -14.88 11.32 -6.61
C THR A 94 -15.71 10.14 -6.12
N GLY A 95 -16.11 10.15 -4.85
CA GLY A 95 -16.90 9.09 -4.23
C GLY A 95 -16.10 7.95 -3.62
N GLY A 96 -14.78 7.95 -3.77
CA GLY A 96 -13.91 6.94 -3.18
C GLY A 96 -13.70 7.15 -1.69
N VAL A 97 -12.96 6.23 -1.09
CA VAL A 97 -12.65 6.27 0.34
C VAL A 97 -11.43 7.13 0.60
N GLU A 98 -11.54 8.05 1.56
CA GLU A 98 -10.40 8.77 2.11
C GLU A 98 -10.23 8.43 3.58
N VAL A 99 -8.98 8.37 4.02
CA VAL A 99 -8.60 8.08 5.40
C VAL A 99 -7.78 9.22 5.98
N LYS A 100 -7.89 9.42 7.28
CA LYS A 100 -7.20 10.52 7.95
C LYS A 100 -5.98 10.03 8.72
N MET A 101 -4.86 10.72 8.52
CA MET A 101 -3.68 10.59 9.38
C MET A 101 -3.28 12.01 9.83
N THR A 102 -3.22 12.20 11.13
CA THR A 102 -3.00 13.51 11.75
C THR A 102 -4.09 14.49 11.30
N GLU A 103 -3.73 15.59 10.64
CA GLU A 103 -4.68 16.60 10.17
C GLU A 103 -4.96 16.50 8.67
N LYS A 104 -4.48 15.44 7.99
CA LYS A 104 -4.59 15.30 6.54
C LYS A 104 -5.44 14.10 6.15
N TRP A 105 -6.15 14.28 5.04
CA TRP A 105 -6.93 13.22 4.40
C TRP A 105 -6.21 12.69 3.18
N TYR A 106 -6.19 11.36 3.05
CA TYR A 106 -5.50 10.66 1.97
C TYR A 106 -6.45 9.73 1.25
N ARG A 107 -6.35 9.67 -0.07
CA ARG A 107 -7.07 8.67 -0.86
C ARG A 107 -6.44 7.29 -0.63
N SER A 108 -7.23 6.24 -0.84
CA SER A 108 -6.73 4.86 -0.72
C SER A 108 -5.51 4.61 -1.62
N GLU A 109 -5.52 5.16 -2.84
CA GLU A 109 -4.40 5.07 -3.78
C GLU A 109 -3.14 5.72 -3.24
N GLU A 110 -3.27 6.83 -2.52
CA GLU A 110 -2.14 7.53 -1.93
C GLU A 110 -1.50 6.72 -0.79
N ILE A 111 -2.30 6.09 0.05
CA ILE A 111 -1.81 5.21 1.11
C ILE A 111 -1.11 3.99 0.51
N SER A 112 -1.72 3.37 -0.49
CA SER A 112 -1.12 2.24 -1.20
C SER A 112 0.19 2.64 -1.86
N ALA A 113 0.25 3.86 -2.42
CA ALA A 113 1.48 4.40 -3.00
C ALA A 113 2.60 4.56 -1.97
N MET A 114 2.27 4.89 -0.73
CA MET A 114 3.27 4.98 0.35
C MET A 114 3.89 3.61 0.64
N ILE A 115 3.08 2.56 0.62
CA ILE A 115 3.58 1.18 0.78
C ILE A 115 4.47 0.81 -0.39
N LEU A 116 4.02 1.05 -1.62
CA LEU A 116 4.79 0.78 -2.84
C LEU A 116 6.08 1.59 -2.88
N GLY A 117 6.06 2.84 -2.41
CA GLY A 117 7.23 3.70 -2.34
C GLY A 117 8.31 3.15 -1.41
N LYS A 118 7.91 2.61 -0.26
CA LYS A 118 8.87 1.94 0.63
C LYS A 118 9.47 0.71 -0.04
N MET A 119 8.65 -0.11 -0.68
CA MET A 119 9.13 -1.30 -1.36
C MET A 119 10.10 -0.95 -2.49
N LYS A 120 9.80 0.10 -3.25
CA LYS A 120 10.68 0.62 -4.28
C LYS A 120 12.03 1.03 -3.70
N GLN A 121 12.03 1.82 -2.62
CA GLN A 121 13.26 2.26 -1.95
C GLN A 121 14.08 1.08 -1.43
N ASP A 122 13.42 0.12 -0.79
CA ASP A 122 14.09 -1.06 -0.25
C ASP A 122 14.70 -1.92 -1.35
N ALA A 123 13.99 -2.07 -2.48
CA ALA A 123 14.49 -2.79 -3.64
C ALA A 123 15.69 -2.07 -4.26
N GLU A 124 15.63 -0.75 -4.39
CA GLU A 124 16.73 0.05 -4.93
C GLU A 124 17.98 -0.07 -4.07
N ALA A 125 17.82 -0.02 -2.75
CA ALA A 125 18.94 -0.19 -1.82
C ALA A 125 19.54 -1.59 -1.91
N LYS A 126 18.69 -2.61 -2.02
CA LYS A 126 19.13 -4.00 -2.10
C LYS A 126 19.87 -4.31 -3.40
N LEU A 127 19.39 -3.77 -4.52
CA LEU A 127 19.95 -4.06 -5.85
C LEU A 127 21.03 -3.07 -6.28
N GLY A 128 21.16 -1.94 -5.60
CA GLY A 128 22.13 -0.91 -5.96
C GLY A 128 21.81 -0.17 -7.25
N GLU A 129 20.54 -0.15 -7.67
CA GLU A 129 20.12 0.53 -8.89
C GLU A 129 18.70 1.06 -8.75
N LYS A 130 18.33 2.04 -9.59
CA LYS A 130 16.99 2.59 -9.59
C LYS A 130 15.97 1.61 -10.18
N ILE A 131 14.83 1.55 -9.55
CA ILE A 131 13.67 0.76 -10.02
C ILE A 131 12.68 1.73 -10.63
N THR A 132 12.37 1.54 -11.91
CA THR A 132 11.46 2.42 -12.67
C THR A 132 10.18 1.73 -13.08
N GLN A 133 10.17 0.41 -13.13
CA GLN A 133 9.06 -0.37 -13.66
C GLN A 133 8.64 -1.46 -12.69
N ALA A 134 7.36 -1.78 -12.70
CA ALA A 134 6.83 -2.85 -11.85
C ALA A 134 5.67 -3.58 -12.52
N VAL A 135 5.49 -4.83 -12.11
CA VAL A 135 4.30 -5.63 -12.34
C VAL A 135 3.68 -5.85 -10.97
N ILE A 136 2.41 -5.55 -10.83
CA ILE A 136 1.71 -5.64 -9.54
C ILE A 136 0.64 -6.72 -9.63
N THR A 137 0.60 -7.62 -8.66
CA THR A 137 -0.43 -8.65 -8.61
C THR A 137 -1.64 -8.17 -7.83
N VAL A 138 -2.81 -8.62 -8.28
CA VAL A 138 -4.10 -8.35 -7.62
C VAL A 138 -4.89 -9.65 -7.56
N PRO A 139 -5.87 -9.75 -6.64
CA PRO A 139 -6.77 -10.91 -6.62
C PRO A 139 -7.55 -11.02 -7.93
N ALA A 140 -7.86 -12.26 -8.34
CA ALA A 140 -8.63 -12.50 -9.56
C ALA A 140 -10.01 -11.82 -9.53
N TYR A 141 -10.59 -11.64 -8.33
CA TYR A 141 -11.90 -11.03 -8.16
C TYR A 141 -11.88 -9.49 -8.24
N PHE A 142 -10.72 -8.84 -8.35
CA PHE A 142 -10.65 -7.40 -8.52
C PHE A 142 -11.34 -6.98 -9.81
N ASN A 143 -12.20 -5.96 -9.72
CA ASN A 143 -12.85 -5.35 -10.88
C ASN A 143 -11.93 -4.29 -11.53
N ASP A 144 -12.42 -3.66 -12.59
CA ASP A 144 -11.64 -2.66 -13.33
C ASP A 144 -11.30 -1.44 -12.49
N ASP A 145 -12.20 -0.99 -11.63
CA ASP A 145 -11.96 0.16 -10.76
C ASP A 145 -10.83 -0.13 -9.76
N GLN A 146 -10.82 -1.32 -9.18
CA GLN A 146 -9.78 -1.74 -8.25
C GLN A 146 -8.43 -1.90 -8.95
N ARG A 147 -8.41 -2.44 -10.16
CA ARG A 147 -7.20 -2.58 -10.97
C ARG A 147 -6.65 -1.22 -11.39
N SER A 148 -7.53 -0.31 -11.83
CA SER A 148 -7.14 1.06 -12.18
C SER A 148 -6.59 1.83 -10.99
N ALA A 149 -7.20 1.69 -9.83
CA ALA A 149 -6.74 2.34 -8.60
C ALA A 149 -5.37 1.80 -8.15
N THR A 150 -5.15 0.49 -8.30
CA THR A 150 -3.86 -0.13 -7.99
C THR A 150 -2.77 0.39 -8.94
N LYS A 151 -3.09 0.51 -10.24
CA LYS A 151 -2.16 1.10 -11.21
C LYS A 151 -1.83 2.55 -10.87
N ALA A 152 -2.85 3.33 -10.50
CA ALA A 152 -2.67 4.73 -10.09
C ALA A 152 -1.74 4.82 -8.87
N ALA A 153 -1.90 3.92 -7.88
CA ALA A 153 -1.02 3.86 -6.72
C ALA A 153 0.45 3.64 -7.12
N GLY A 154 0.69 2.75 -8.07
CA GLY A 154 2.03 2.51 -8.60
C GLY A 154 2.62 3.76 -9.25
N GLN A 155 1.82 4.47 -10.03
CA GLN A 155 2.25 5.71 -10.69
C GLN A 155 2.58 6.81 -9.67
N ILE A 156 1.76 6.96 -8.65
CA ILE A 156 2.00 7.92 -7.55
C ILE A 156 3.34 7.58 -6.84
N ALA A 157 3.65 6.30 -6.70
CA ALA A 157 4.90 5.85 -6.08
C ALA A 157 6.13 6.05 -6.99
N GLY A 158 5.95 6.50 -8.22
CA GLY A 158 7.03 6.72 -9.17
C GLY A 158 7.40 5.48 -9.99
N LEU A 159 6.46 4.56 -10.16
CA LEU A 159 6.66 3.35 -10.96
C LEU A 159 5.85 3.41 -12.25
N GLU A 160 6.45 2.99 -13.34
CA GLU A 160 5.72 2.65 -14.55
C GLU A 160 5.17 1.24 -14.36
N VAL A 161 3.84 1.13 -14.24
CA VAL A 161 3.19 -0.16 -14.04
C VAL A 161 2.97 -0.80 -15.41
N LEU A 162 3.75 -1.81 -15.71
CA LEU A 162 3.71 -2.50 -16.99
C LEU A 162 2.47 -3.36 -17.13
N ARG A 163 2.08 -4.03 -16.04
CA ARG A 163 0.93 -4.93 -16.02
C ARG A 163 0.36 -5.02 -14.61
N ILE A 164 -0.95 -5.20 -14.55
CA ILE A 164 -1.67 -5.65 -13.36
C ILE A 164 -2.12 -7.08 -13.68
N ILE A 165 -1.67 -8.03 -12.90
CA ILE A 165 -1.94 -9.46 -13.12
C ILE A 165 -2.52 -10.13 -11.88
N ASN A 166 -3.17 -11.26 -12.05
CA ASN A 166 -3.67 -12.09 -10.95
C ASN A 166 -2.95 -13.43 -10.88
#